data_ca499cf638f18bd5c6d97e3ddb466b26
#
_entry.id   ca499cf638f18bd5c6d97e3ddb466b26
#
_cell.length_a   1.000
_cell.length_b   1.000
_cell.length_c   1.000
_cell.angle_alpha   90.00
_cell.angle_beta   90.00
_cell.angle_gamma   90.00
#
_symmetry.space_group_name_H-M   'P 1'
#
loop_
_entity.id
_entity.type
_entity.pdbx_description
1 polymer ?
#
loop_
_entity_poly.entity_id
_entity_poly.type
_entity_poly.pdbx_seq_one_letter_code
_entity_poly.pdbx_strand_id
1 'polypeptide(L)'
;MKPNTQQLNDLTIQVRRDILRMVHAVNSGHPGGSLGCTEFLVALYQNLMERKEGFDMDGIGEDLFFLSNGHISPVFYSVLARSGYF
;
A
#
# COMPACT_ATOMS: atom_id res chain seq x y z
N MET A 1 12.38 -6.32 11.28
CA MET A 1 12.80 -7.32 10.28
C MET A 1 11.95 -7.20 9.02
N LYS A 2 12.61 -7.24 7.87
CA LYS A 2 11.88 -7.15 6.59
C LYS A 2 11.19 -8.48 6.27
N PRO A 3 10.00 -8.44 5.66
CA PRO A 3 9.30 -9.68 5.31
C PRO A 3 10.04 -10.45 4.21
N ASN A 4 9.89 -11.77 4.25
CA ASN A 4 10.41 -12.65 3.21
C ASN A 4 9.44 -12.71 2.01
N THR A 5 9.81 -13.47 0.98
CA THR A 5 9.01 -13.58 -0.24
C THR A 5 7.60 -14.11 0.04
N GLN A 6 7.47 -15.11 0.91
CA GLN A 6 6.14 -15.65 1.24
C GLN A 6 5.26 -14.60 1.93
N GLN A 7 5.84 -13.87 2.88
CA GLN A 7 5.12 -12.80 3.58
C GLN A 7 4.71 -11.68 2.63
N LEU A 8 5.57 -11.32 1.68
CA LEU A 8 5.24 -10.32 0.67
C LEU A 8 4.11 -10.81 -0.24
N ASN A 9 4.13 -12.07 -0.64
CA ASN A 9 3.07 -12.64 -1.46
C ASN A 9 1.73 -12.64 -0.71
N ASP A 10 1.74 -13.05 0.55
CA ASP A 10 0.53 -13.08 1.37
C ASP A 10 -0.03 -11.67 1.54
N LEU A 11 0.83 -10.68 1.80
CA LEU A 11 0.40 -9.29 1.92
C LEU A 11 -0.17 -8.75 0.61
N THR A 12 0.47 -9.08 -0.51
CA THR A 12 -0.01 -8.68 -1.83
C THR A 12 -1.43 -9.19 -2.08
N ILE A 13 -1.71 -10.44 -1.71
CA ILE A 13 -3.04 -11.01 -1.84
C ILE A 13 -4.05 -10.24 -0.97
N GLN A 14 -3.68 -9.91 0.25
CA GLN A 14 -4.57 -9.15 1.14
C GLN A 14 -4.83 -7.75 0.62
N VAL A 15 -3.81 -7.08 0.09
CA VAL A 15 -3.97 -5.75 -0.50
C VAL A 15 -4.92 -5.80 -1.70
N ARG A 16 -4.80 -6.81 -2.56
CA ARG A 16 -5.72 -6.98 -3.68
C ARG A 16 -7.16 -7.17 -3.21
N ARG A 17 -7.36 -7.95 -2.16
CA ARG A 17 -8.70 -8.12 -1.56
C ARG A 17 -9.24 -6.80 -1.04
N ASP A 18 -8.40 -6.01 -0.37
CA ASP A 18 -8.79 -4.70 0.15
C ASP A 18 -9.24 -3.77 -0.99
N ILE A 19 -8.51 -3.76 -2.11
CA ILE A 19 -8.86 -2.94 -3.26
C ILE A 19 -10.25 -3.29 -3.77
N LEU A 20 -10.53 -4.58 -3.95
CA LEU A 20 -11.84 -5.01 -4.44
C LEU A 20 -12.95 -4.66 -3.45
N ARG A 21 -12.70 -4.81 -2.16
CA ARG A 21 -13.68 -4.43 -1.14
C ARG A 21 -13.96 -2.93 -1.13
N MET A 22 -12.92 -2.11 -1.25
CA MET A 22 -13.10 -0.65 -1.26
C MET A 22 -13.88 -0.19 -2.48
N VAL A 23 -13.53 -0.68 -3.66
CA VAL A 23 -14.21 -0.32 -4.90
C VAL A 23 -15.67 -0.77 -4.86
N HIS A 24 -15.93 -1.99 -4.39
CA HIS A 24 -17.28 -2.51 -4.29
C HIS A 24 -18.12 -1.76 -3.25
N ALA A 25 -17.53 -1.43 -2.11
CA ALA A 25 -18.26 -0.78 -1.02
C ALA A 25 -18.81 0.58 -1.41
N VAL A 26 -18.07 1.34 -2.22
CA VAL A 26 -18.53 2.67 -2.67
C VAL A 26 -19.16 2.61 -4.07
N ASN A 27 -19.18 1.44 -4.68
CA ASN A 27 -19.73 1.19 -6.01
C ASN A 27 -19.16 2.18 -7.05
N SER A 28 -17.88 2.47 -6.94
CA SER A 28 -17.18 3.36 -7.86
C SER A 28 -15.69 3.08 -7.85
N GLY A 29 -14.99 3.68 -8.82
CA GLY A 29 -13.56 3.55 -8.93
C GLY A 29 -13.13 2.56 -10.01
N HIS A 30 -11.84 2.45 -10.19
CA HIS A 30 -11.21 1.64 -11.23
C HIS A 30 -10.21 0.67 -10.58
N PRO A 31 -10.59 -0.61 -10.41
CA PRO A 31 -9.69 -1.54 -9.72
C PRO A 31 -8.43 -1.91 -10.52
N GLY A 32 -8.48 -1.81 -11.85
CA GLY A 32 -7.38 -2.26 -12.71
C GLY A 32 -6.03 -1.62 -12.40
N GLY A 33 -5.99 -0.29 -12.30
CA GLY A 33 -4.76 0.43 -12.00
C GLY A 33 -4.21 0.09 -10.62
N SER A 34 -5.10 0.03 -9.61
CA SER A 34 -4.69 -0.35 -8.26
C SER A 34 -4.17 -1.79 -8.20
N LEU A 35 -4.86 -2.72 -8.85
CA LEU A 35 -4.42 -4.11 -8.89
C LEU A 35 -3.06 -4.24 -9.59
N GLY A 36 -2.86 -3.47 -10.67
CA GLY A 36 -1.60 -3.49 -11.41
C GLY A 36 -0.41 -2.93 -10.65
N CYS A 37 -0.64 -2.03 -9.69
CA CYS A 37 0.43 -1.42 -8.90
C CYS A 37 0.65 -2.11 -7.55
N THR A 38 -0.08 -3.18 -7.24
CA THR A 38 -0.05 -3.79 -5.91
C THR A 38 1.34 -4.27 -5.52
N GLU A 39 1.99 -5.08 -6.36
CA GLU A 39 3.31 -5.62 -6.05
C GLU A 39 4.34 -4.52 -5.85
N PHE A 40 4.32 -3.51 -6.70
CA PHE A 40 5.25 -2.39 -6.59
C PHE A 40 5.12 -1.67 -5.26
N LEU A 41 3.90 -1.31 -4.88
CA LEU A 41 3.69 -0.56 -3.64
C LEU A 41 3.92 -1.41 -2.39
N VAL A 42 3.54 -2.68 -2.42
CA VAL A 42 3.83 -3.59 -1.31
C VAL A 42 5.34 -3.72 -1.11
N ALA A 43 6.10 -3.96 -2.17
CA ALA A 43 7.55 -4.08 -2.07
C ALA A 43 8.19 -2.77 -1.59
N LEU A 44 7.71 -1.64 -2.09
CA LEU A 44 8.23 -0.33 -1.72
C LEU A 44 8.09 -0.07 -0.23
N TYR A 45 6.88 -0.23 0.32
CA TYR A 45 6.61 0.08 1.73
C TYR A 45 7.15 -0.97 2.69
N GLN A 46 7.22 -2.23 2.27
CA GLN A 46 7.64 -3.30 3.18
C GLN A 46 9.15 -3.52 3.19
N ASN A 47 9.83 -3.31 2.06
CA ASN A 47 11.24 -3.66 1.94
C ASN A 47 12.18 -2.55 1.51
N LEU A 48 11.73 -1.64 0.65
CA LEU A 48 12.65 -0.69 0.01
C LEU A 48 12.75 0.64 0.70
N MET A 49 11.64 1.16 1.22
CA MET A 49 11.64 2.46 1.88
C MET A 49 12.22 2.39 3.29
N GLU A 50 13.03 3.38 3.64
CA GLU A 50 13.43 3.62 5.02
C GLU A 50 12.29 4.37 5.69
N ARG A 51 11.61 3.72 6.63
CA ARG A 51 10.50 4.32 7.35
C ARG A 51 10.43 3.79 8.77
N LYS A 52 9.89 4.62 9.65
CA LYS A 52 9.62 4.23 11.04
C LYS A 52 8.27 3.53 11.12
N GLU A 53 8.06 2.80 12.20
CA GLU A 53 6.74 2.23 12.45
C GLU A 53 5.75 3.32 12.81
N GLY A 54 4.53 3.19 12.30
CA GLY A 54 3.48 4.15 12.53
C GLY A 54 3.63 5.40 11.70
N PHE A 55 2.80 6.38 12.00
CA PHE A 55 2.76 7.63 11.26
C PHE A 55 3.52 8.72 12.01
N ASP A 56 4.42 9.40 11.31
CA ASP A 56 5.13 10.58 11.80
C ASP A 56 4.86 11.72 10.84
N MET A 57 4.20 12.76 11.33
CA MET A 57 3.85 13.95 10.55
C MET A 57 5.07 14.62 9.91
N ASP A 58 6.19 14.62 10.63
CA ASP A 58 7.40 15.31 10.17
C ASP A 58 8.21 14.48 9.19
N GLY A 59 8.12 13.15 9.26
CA GLY A 59 8.83 12.25 8.36
C GLY A 59 10.35 12.33 8.45
N ILE A 60 10.89 12.80 9.56
CA ILE A 60 12.33 12.98 9.73
C ILE A 60 13.02 11.61 9.78
N GLY A 61 14.02 11.41 8.90
CA GLY A 61 14.75 10.16 8.83
C GLY A 61 14.02 9.06 8.06
N GLU A 62 12.96 9.40 7.35
CA GLU A 62 12.19 8.45 6.55
C GLU A 62 12.20 8.83 5.09
N ASP A 63 12.07 7.83 4.23
CA ASP A 63 11.77 8.05 2.82
C ASP A 63 10.31 8.46 2.67
N LEU A 64 10.05 9.35 1.72
CA LEU A 64 8.70 9.84 1.45
C LEU A 64 8.25 9.39 0.07
N PHE A 65 6.96 9.09 -0.05
CA PHE A 65 6.35 8.71 -1.31
C PHE A 65 5.22 9.69 -1.65
N PHE A 66 5.24 10.18 -2.88
CA PHE A 66 4.20 11.10 -3.36
C PHE A 66 3.42 10.43 -4.48
N LEU A 67 2.11 10.29 -4.30
CA LEU A 67 1.22 9.70 -5.28
C LEU A 67 0.51 10.81 -6.05
N SER A 68 0.80 10.93 -7.34
CA SER A 68 0.13 11.91 -8.19
C SER A 68 -1.07 11.33 -8.94
N ASN A 69 -1.17 10.01 -9.03
CA ASN A 69 -2.27 9.33 -9.73
C ASN A 69 -3.39 8.98 -8.75
N GLY A 70 -4.42 9.85 -8.65
CA GLY A 70 -5.54 9.62 -7.74
C GLY A 70 -6.39 8.41 -8.09
N HIS A 71 -6.32 7.90 -9.31
CA HIS A 71 -7.09 6.72 -9.72
C HIS A 71 -6.63 5.44 -9.01
N ILE A 72 -5.42 5.42 -8.45
CA ILE A 72 -4.91 4.26 -7.72
C ILE A 72 -4.92 4.47 -6.20
N SER A 73 -5.71 5.41 -5.71
CA SER A 73 -5.85 5.64 -4.26
C SER A 73 -6.19 4.39 -3.46
N PRO A 74 -7.07 3.47 -3.93
CA PRO A 74 -7.37 2.26 -3.15
C PRO A 74 -6.14 1.44 -2.79
N VAL A 75 -5.21 1.20 -3.73
CA VAL A 75 -4.00 0.44 -3.40
C VAL A 75 -3.14 1.19 -2.41
N PHE A 76 -3.04 2.50 -2.54
CA PHE A 76 -2.24 3.32 -1.65
C PHE A 76 -2.81 3.28 -0.22
N TYR A 77 -4.11 3.46 -0.06
CA TYR A 77 -4.74 3.38 1.26
C TYR A 77 -4.57 2.01 1.91
N SER A 78 -4.75 0.95 1.14
CA SER A 78 -4.58 -0.41 1.65
C SER A 78 -3.15 -0.64 2.12
N VAL A 79 -2.16 -0.26 1.32
CA VAL A 79 -0.75 -0.46 1.67
C VAL A 79 -0.38 0.35 2.92
N LEU A 80 -0.87 1.59 3.03
CA LEU A 80 -0.62 2.41 4.23
C LEU A 80 -1.21 1.77 5.47
N ALA A 81 -2.47 1.30 5.39
CA ALA A 81 -3.12 0.66 6.54
C ALA A 81 -2.37 -0.61 6.95
N ARG A 82 -2.01 -1.45 6.00
CA ARG A 82 -1.31 -2.70 6.25
C ARG A 82 0.15 -2.50 6.67
N SER A 83 0.68 -1.30 6.45
CA SER A 83 2.04 -0.94 6.85
C SER A 83 2.09 -0.22 8.20
N GLY A 84 0.96 -0.09 8.88
CA GLY A 84 0.91 0.44 10.22
C GLY A 84 0.75 1.94 10.35
N TYR A 85 0.42 2.64 9.27
CA TYR A 85 0.22 4.09 9.34
C TYR A 85 -1.11 4.46 10.03
N PHE A 86 -2.09 3.60 9.96
CA PHE A 86 -3.35 3.78 10.70
C PHE A 86 -4.11 2.47 10.89
#